data_f6ea06d34c5e8f6cb3a4d0b87f91a60b
#
_entry.id   f6ea06d34c5e8f6cb3a4d0b87f91a60b
#
_cell.length_a   1.000
_cell.length_b   1.000
_cell.length_c   1.000
_cell.angle_alpha   90.00
_cell.angle_beta   90.00
_cell.angle_gamma   90.00
#
_symmetry.space_group_name_H-M   'P 1'
#
loop_
_entity.id
_entity.type
_entity.pdbx_description
1 polymer ?
#
loop_
_entity_poly.entity_id
_entity_poly.type
_entity_poly.pdbx_seq_one_letter_code
_entity_poly.pdbx_strand_id
1 'polypeptide(L)'
;MDINGSGVLIVGSSGSGKSSLAINLLALGSKLVADDRCELVKKNNRFSVSKPASLPNSIEIRGVGLVSVPMVVETSLDWVVNMDEAEKKRMPDLRFTEIDGYKIPTVFGKNMDDLASRVYVLVSNTLS
;
A
#
# COMPACT_ATOMS: atom_id res chain seq x y z
N MET A 1 -1.24 3.90 0.08
CA MET A 1 -2.69 3.73 0.44
C MET A 1 -2.86 3.86 1.94
N ASP A 2 -3.94 4.47 2.36
CA ASP A 2 -4.33 4.52 3.77
C ASP A 2 -5.57 3.64 3.98
N ILE A 3 -5.46 2.70 4.90
CA ILE A 3 -6.54 1.77 5.26
C ILE A 3 -6.87 2.01 6.73
N ASN A 4 -7.97 2.71 6.99
CA ASN A 4 -8.45 2.99 8.35
C ASN A 4 -7.37 3.61 9.27
N GLY A 5 -6.57 4.53 8.73
CA GLY A 5 -5.52 5.21 9.48
C GLY A 5 -4.15 4.55 9.45
N SER A 6 -4.01 3.39 8.81
CA SER A 6 -2.75 2.69 8.66
C SER A 6 -2.27 2.75 7.21
N GLY A 7 -1.03 3.15 7.01
CA GLY A 7 -0.45 3.30 5.68
C GLY A 7 0.15 2.00 5.16
N VAL A 8 -0.13 1.73 3.89
CA VAL A 8 0.38 0.57 3.15
C VAL A 8 1.18 1.07 1.95
N LEU A 9 2.44 0.70 1.89
CA LEU A 9 3.30 0.96 0.74
C LEU A 9 3.25 -0.25 -0.19
N ILE A 10 2.86 -0.02 -1.43
CA ILE A 10 2.81 -1.08 -2.46
C ILE A 10 4.06 -0.94 -3.31
N VAL A 11 4.89 -1.97 -3.33
CA VAL A 11 6.13 -1.99 -4.10
C VAL A 11 6.10 -3.12 -5.12
N GLY A 12 6.84 -2.94 -6.19
CA GLY A 12 6.94 -3.93 -7.25
C GLY A 12 7.37 -3.30 -8.55
N SER A 13 7.79 -4.13 -9.50
CA SER A 13 8.17 -3.69 -10.83
C SER A 13 6.97 -3.21 -11.63
N SER A 14 7.22 -2.48 -12.71
CA SER A 14 6.18 -2.06 -13.64
C SER A 14 5.41 -3.29 -14.16
N GLY A 15 4.09 -3.23 -14.15
CA GLY A 15 3.26 -4.35 -14.59
C GLY A 15 3.05 -5.44 -13.54
N SER A 16 3.50 -5.23 -12.29
CA SER A 16 3.36 -6.22 -11.22
C SER A 16 1.97 -6.29 -10.59
N GLY A 17 1.07 -5.36 -10.93
CA GLY A 17 -0.28 -5.32 -10.36
C GLY A 17 -0.49 -4.28 -9.26
N LYS A 18 0.44 -3.36 -9.06
CA LYS A 18 0.32 -2.31 -8.03
C LYS A 18 -0.92 -1.45 -8.22
N SER A 19 -1.17 -1.00 -9.44
CA SER A 19 -2.32 -0.15 -9.74
C SER A 19 -3.64 -0.89 -9.53
N SER A 20 -3.72 -2.16 -9.91
CA SER A 20 -4.92 -2.98 -9.69
C SER A 20 -5.20 -3.14 -8.20
N LEU A 21 -4.17 -3.38 -7.40
CA LEU A 21 -4.34 -3.47 -5.95
C LEU A 21 -4.85 -2.14 -5.37
N ALA A 22 -4.27 -1.02 -5.78
CA ALA A 22 -4.70 0.31 -5.32
C ALA A 22 -6.15 0.58 -5.67
N ILE A 23 -6.58 0.29 -6.90
CA ILE A 23 -7.96 0.47 -7.33
C ILE A 23 -8.92 -0.40 -6.51
N ASN A 24 -8.56 -1.66 -6.29
CA ASN A 24 -9.38 -2.57 -5.49
C ASN A 24 -9.48 -2.13 -4.03
N LEU A 25 -8.41 -1.61 -3.46
CA LEU A 25 -8.43 -1.05 -2.10
C LEU A 25 -9.30 0.21 -2.03
N LEU A 26 -9.23 1.07 -3.02
CA LEU A 26 -10.11 2.25 -3.11
C LEU A 26 -11.58 1.84 -3.16
N ALA A 27 -11.91 0.79 -3.90
CA ALA A 27 -13.26 0.25 -3.96
C ALA A 27 -13.75 -0.26 -2.60
N LEU A 28 -12.85 -0.67 -1.73
CA LEU A 28 -13.16 -1.12 -0.37
C LEU A 28 -13.24 0.03 0.66
N GLY A 29 -13.00 1.26 0.23
CA GLY A 29 -13.08 2.43 1.10
C GLY A 29 -11.75 2.98 1.59
N SER A 30 -10.64 2.47 1.11
CA SER A 30 -9.32 3.00 1.41
C SER A 30 -9.12 4.37 0.75
N LYS A 31 -8.12 5.12 1.22
CA LYS A 31 -7.80 6.43 0.68
C LYS A 31 -6.42 6.42 0.05
N LEU A 32 -6.26 7.20 -1.00
CA LEU A 32 -4.98 7.35 -1.66
C LEU A 32 -4.11 8.34 -0.89
N VAL A 33 -2.83 8.02 -0.74
CA VAL A 33 -1.83 8.99 -0.27
C VAL A 33 -1.05 9.50 -1.48
N ALA A 34 -0.55 8.58 -2.29
CA ALA A 34 0.17 8.89 -3.52
C ALA A 34 0.05 7.70 -4.49
N ASP A 35 0.09 7.98 -5.80
CA ASP A 35 0.05 6.94 -6.83
C ASP A 35 1.47 6.44 -7.12
N ASP A 36 2.18 7.04 -8.09
CA ASP A 36 3.50 6.57 -8.51
C ASP A 36 4.65 7.08 -7.64
N ARG A 37 4.44 8.16 -6.92
CA ARG A 37 5.44 8.78 -6.08
C ARG A 37 4.90 9.04 -4.69
N CYS A 38 5.68 8.70 -3.69
CA CYS A 38 5.42 9.07 -2.32
C CYS A 38 6.71 9.56 -1.66
N GLU A 39 6.58 10.39 -0.65
CA GLU A 39 7.68 10.83 0.18
C GLU A 39 7.63 10.07 1.50
N LEU A 40 8.76 9.47 1.88
CA LEU A 40 8.91 8.81 3.17
C LEU A 40 9.65 9.76 4.10
N VAL A 41 8.97 10.19 5.16
CA VAL A 41 9.51 11.12 6.14
C VAL A 41 9.58 10.45 7.50
N LYS A 42 10.72 10.57 8.14
CA LYS A 42 10.97 10.02 9.46
C LYS A 42 10.55 11.01 10.52
N LYS A 43 9.53 10.66 11.31
CA LYS A 43 9.03 11.49 12.41
C LYS A 43 8.86 10.62 13.66
N ASN A 44 9.41 11.06 14.80
CA ASN A 44 9.21 10.41 16.10
C ASN A 44 9.45 8.89 16.07
N ASN A 45 10.56 8.46 15.44
CA ASN A 45 10.91 7.05 15.25
C ASN A 45 9.90 6.23 14.41
N ARG A 46 9.09 6.91 13.60
CA ARG A 46 8.16 6.27 12.67
C ARG A 46 8.33 6.87 11.29
N PHE A 47 8.05 6.07 10.26
CA PHE A 47 7.93 6.59 8.92
C PHE A 47 6.51 7.10 8.67
N SER A 48 6.44 8.23 8.00
CA SER A 48 5.21 8.73 7.41
C SER A 48 5.31 8.67 5.90
N VAL A 49 4.19 8.39 5.25
CA VAL A 49 4.08 8.43 3.80
C VAL A 49 3.25 9.64 3.42
N SER A 50 3.74 10.46 2.51
CA SER A 50 3.01 11.63 2.03
C SER A 50 3.11 11.76 0.52
N LYS A 51 2.15 12.49 -0.06
CA LYS A 51 2.16 12.82 -1.48
C LYS A 51 3.05 14.04 -1.69
N PRO A 52 3.96 14.04 -2.69
CA PRO A 52 4.63 15.26 -3.11
C PRO A 52 3.59 16.33 -3.49
N ALA A 53 3.81 17.57 -3.04
CA ALA A 53 2.84 18.66 -3.23
C ALA A 53 2.50 18.93 -4.70
N SER A 54 3.39 18.59 -5.62
CA SER A 54 3.21 18.79 -7.06
C SER A 54 2.33 17.74 -7.74
N LEU A 55 1.98 16.64 -7.05
CA LEU A 55 1.19 15.57 -7.66
C LEU A 55 -0.31 15.84 -7.54
N PRO A 56 -1.11 15.48 -8.58
CA PRO A 56 -2.55 15.66 -8.55
C PRO A 56 -3.25 14.72 -7.58
N ASN A 57 -4.47 15.09 -7.18
CA ASN A 57 -5.33 14.31 -6.31
C ASN A 57 -6.20 13.31 -7.10
N SER A 58 -5.58 12.63 -8.04
CA SER A 58 -6.30 11.68 -8.90
C SER A 58 -5.44 10.49 -9.22
N ILE A 59 -6.09 9.43 -9.66
CA ILE A 59 -5.44 8.20 -10.12
C ILE A 59 -5.88 7.93 -11.55
N GLU A 60 -4.96 7.46 -12.39
CA GLU A 60 -5.28 6.99 -13.71
C GLU A 60 -5.83 5.57 -13.63
N ILE A 61 -7.05 5.39 -14.13
CA ILE A 61 -7.66 4.07 -14.24
C ILE A 61 -7.70 3.72 -15.72
N ARG A 62 -6.90 2.74 -16.10
CA ARG A 62 -6.75 2.32 -17.48
C ARG A 62 -8.12 1.90 -18.05
N GLY A 63 -8.48 2.45 -19.20
CA GLY A 63 -9.77 2.21 -19.83
C GLY A 63 -10.90 3.11 -19.32
N VAL A 64 -10.66 3.90 -18.29
CA VAL A 64 -11.66 4.79 -17.69
C VAL A 64 -11.23 6.25 -17.77
N GLY A 65 -10.03 6.57 -17.32
CA GLY A 65 -9.48 7.93 -17.34
C GLY A 65 -8.91 8.34 -15.99
N LEU A 66 -8.74 9.64 -15.81
CA LEU A 66 -8.31 10.21 -14.54
C LEU A 66 -9.50 10.37 -13.61
N VAL A 67 -9.42 9.78 -12.44
CA VAL A 67 -10.51 9.78 -11.46
C VAL A 67 -10.03 10.44 -10.18
N SER A 68 -10.76 11.44 -9.72
CA SER A 68 -10.52 12.03 -8.40
C SER A 68 -10.98 11.05 -7.33
N VAL A 69 -10.11 10.77 -6.37
CA VAL A 69 -10.37 9.77 -5.34
C VAL A 69 -10.17 10.37 -3.95
N PRO A 70 -10.77 9.77 -2.91
CA PRO A 70 -10.51 10.20 -1.54
C PRO A 70 -9.03 10.08 -1.23
N MET A 71 -8.47 11.13 -0.60
CA MET A 71 -7.05 11.20 -0.29
C MET A 71 -6.82 11.63 1.14
N VAL A 72 -5.67 11.21 1.67
CA VAL A 72 -5.10 11.75 2.89
C VAL A 72 -3.76 12.38 2.57
N VAL A 73 -3.38 13.41 3.31
CA VAL A 73 -2.12 14.12 3.08
C VAL A 73 -0.94 13.28 3.52
N GLU A 74 -1.09 12.59 4.64
CA GLU A 74 -0.03 11.83 5.28
C GLU A 74 -0.62 10.69 6.08
N THR A 75 0.08 9.57 6.14
CA THR A 75 -0.27 8.41 6.97
C THR A 75 1.00 7.74 7.49
N SER A 76 0.90 7.01 8.59
CA SER A 76 2.02 6.20 9.07
C SER A 76 2.31 5.06 8.09
N LEU A 77 3.57 4.64 7.99
CA LEU A 77 3.93 3.47 7.20
C LEU A 77 3.92 2.24 8.11
N ASP A 78 2.90 1.43 8.01
CA ASP A 78 2.69 0.28 8.89
C ASP A 78 2.85 -1.07 8.19
N TRP A 79 2.62 -1.12 6.87
CA TRP A 79 2.70 -2.34 6.08
C TRP A 79 3.31 -2.10 4.72
N VAL A 80 3.99 -3.10 4.19
CA VAL A 80 4.46 -3.15 2.80
C VAL A 80 3.79 -4.33 2.13
N VAL A 81 3.29 -4.14 0.92
CA VAL A 81 2.87 -5.23 0.03
C VAL A 81 3.87 -5.29 -1.12
N ASN A 82 4.58 -6.40 -1.23
CA ASN A 82 5.56 -6.62 -2.29
C ASN A 82 4.93 -7.45 -3.40
N MET A 83 4.73 -6.82 -4.55
CA MET A 83 4.08 -7.44 -5.70
C MET A 83 5.02 -8.27 -6.57
N ASP A 84 6.31 -8.25 -6.30
CA ASP A 84 7.30 -9.03 -7.04
C ASP A 84 7.57 -10.41 -6.42
N GLU A 85 7.12 -10.62 -5.19
CA GLU A 85 7.34 -11.86 -4.45
C GLU A 85 6.03 -12.60 -4.20
N ALA A 86 6.05 -13.92 -4.39
CA ALA A 86 4.90 -14.78 -4.13
C ALA A 86 5.05 -15.49 -2.78
N GLU A 87 3.97 -15.56 -2.01
CA GLU A 87 3.95 -16.31 -0.77
C GLU A 87 3.72 -17.78 -1.06
N LYS A 88 4.57 -18.65 -0.53
CA LYS A 88 4.51 -20.10 -0.72
C LYS A 88 3.88 -20.83 0.44
N LYS A 89 3.71 -20.18 1.57
CA LYS A 89 3.15 -20.77 2.78
C LYS A 89 1.73 -20.30 2.99
N ARG A 90 0.88 -21.22 3.44
CA ARG A 90 -0.50 -20.92 3.81
C ARG A 90 -0.58 -20.02 5.04
N MET A 91 0.27 -20.27 6.03
CA MET A 91 0.39 -19.48 7.27
C MET A 91 1.85 -19.06 7.40
N PRO A 92 2.24 -17.98 6.72
CA PRO A 92 3.64 -17.59 6.68
C PRO A 92 4.14 -17.01 8.00
N ASP A 93 5.43 -17.15 8.22
CA ASP A 93 6.11 -16.37 9.25
C ASP A 93 6.07 -14.89 8.87
N LEU A 94 6.19 -14.00 9.86
CA LEU A 94 6.26 -12.57 9.61
C LEU A 94 7.46 -12.26 8.72
N ARG A 95 7.20 -11.47 7.68
CA ARG A 95 8.21 -10.97 6.77
C ARG A 95 8.34 -9.47 6.95
N PHE A 96 9.54 -8.95 6.70
CA PHE A 96 9.83 -7.54 6.89
C PHE A 96 10.57 -6.98 5.69
N THR A 97 10.33 -5.72 5.41
CA THR A 97 11.12 -4.91 4.49
C THR A 97 11.87 -3.88 5.31
N GLU A 98 13.18 -3.81 5.13
CA GLU A 98 13.98 -2.82 5.83
C GLU A 98 14.05 -1.53 5.01
N ILE A 99 13.62 -0.44 5.62
CA ILE A 99 13.65 0.89 5.02
C ILE A 99 14.35 1.80 6.02
N ASP A 100 15.53 2.28 5.65
CA ASP A 100 16.32 3.21 6.47
C ASP A 100 16.46 2.76 7.93
N GLY A 101 16.75 1.47 8.12
CA GLY A 101 16.95 0.85 9.44
C GLY A 101 15.67 0.40 10.14
N TYR A 102 14.50 0.70 9.59
CA TYR A 102 13.22 0.25 10.14
C TYR A 102 12.76 -1.03 9.45
N LYS A 103 12.26 -1.97 10.22
CA LYS A 103 11.67 -3.20 9.70
C LYS A 103 10.15 -3.04 9.64
N ILE A 104 9.62 -3.02 8.43
CA ILE A 104 8.19 -2.86 8.19
C ILE A 104 7.59 -4.22 7.83
N PRO A 105 6.53 -4.66 8.52
CA PRO A 105 5.87 -5.92 8.18
C PRO A 105 5.44 -5.97 6.72
N THR A 106 5.64 -7.10 6.07
CA THR A 106 5.49 -7.22 4.62
C THR A 106 4.62 -8.41 4.25
N VAL A 107 3.75 -8.21 3.27
CA VAL A 107 2.95 -9.25 2.62
C VAL A 107 3.50 -9.46 1.22
N PHE A 108 3.73 -10.70 0.81
CA PHE A 108 4.07 -11.07 -0.55
C PHE A 108 2.79 -11.28 -1.34
N GLY A 109 2.52 -10.39 -2.29
CA GLY A 109 1.22 -10.34 -2.96
C GLY A 109 1.16 -10.88 -4.38
N LYS A 110 2.30 -11.27 -4.95
CA LYS A 110 2.32 -11.76 -6.34
C LYS A 110 1.45 -13.00 -6.50
N ASN A 111 0.57 -12.97 -7.49
CA ASN A 111 -0.33 -14.08 -7.83
C ASN A 111 -1.27 -14.50 -6.69
N MET A 112 -1.49 -13.65 -5.70
CA MET A 112 -2.42 -13.94 -4.61
C MET A 112 -3.84 -13.54 -5.02
N ASP A 113 -4.75 -14.51 -4.99
CA ASP A 113 -6.17 -14.24 -5.25
C ASP A 113 -6.77 -13.38 -4.13
N ASP A 114 -7.69 -12.51 -4.50
CA ASP A 114 -8.38 -11.62 -3.54
C ASP A 114 -7.43 -10.82 -2.66
N LEU A 115 -6.29 -10.42 -3.21
CA LEU A 115 -5.23 -9.74 -2.46
C LEU A 115 -5.75 -8.49 -1.73
N ALA A 116 -6.53 -7.65 -2.41
CA ALA A 116 -7.03 -6.42 -1.80
C ALA A 116 -7.88 -6.70 -0.56
N SER A 117 -8.79 -7.67 -0.64
CA SER A 117 -9.63 -8.06 0.50
C SER A 117 -8.80 -8.60 1.66
N ARG A 118 -7.79 -9.40 1.36
CA ARG A 118 -6.90 -9.96 2.39
C ARG A 118 -6.07 -8.88 3.07
N VAL A 119 -5.52 -7.96 2.30
CA VAL A 119 -4.75 -6.81 2.82
C VAL A 119 -5.67 -5.91 3.65
N TYR A 120 -6.86 -5.61 3.15
CA TYR A 120 -7.82 -4.77 3.85
C TYR A 120 -8.18 -5.35 5.23
N VAL A 121 -8.48 -6.63 5.28
CA VAL A 121 -8.81 -7.32 6.55
C VAL A 121 -7.62 -7.32 7.50
N LEU A 122 -6.43 -7.62 6.99
CA LEU A 122 -5.20 -7.64 7.81
C LEU A 122 -4.92 -6.25 8.42
N VAL A 123 -4.91 -5.22 7.58
CA VAL A 123 -4.51 -3.87 8.00
C VAL A 123 -5.58 -3.22 8.89
N SER A 124 -6.85 -3.56 8.68
CA SER A 124 -7.96 -3.06 9.49
C SER A 124 -8.08 -3.75 10.86
N ASN A 125 -7.34 -4.82 11.08
CA ASN A 125 -7.40 -5.65 12.28
C ASN A 125 -6.00 -5.93 12.80
N THR A 126 -5.88 -6.88 13.72
CA THR A 126 -4.60 -7.27 14.30
C THR A 126 -4.27 -8.71 13.91
N LEU A 127 -3.02 -8.95 13.53
CA LEU A 127 -2.52 -10.30 13.31
C LEU A 127 -2.53 -11.07 14.63
N SER A 128 -3.15 -12.23 14.62
CA SER A 128 -3.21 -13.09 15.80
C SER A 128 -2.01 -14.01 15.92
#